data_488d1f83677ecdbbecbcbfc462c3641d
#
_entry.id   488d1f83677ecdbbecbcbfc462c3641d
#
_cell.length_a   1.000
_cell.length_b   1.000
_cell.length_c   1.000
_cell.angle_alpha   90.00
_cell.angle_beta   90.00
_cell.angle_gamma   90.00
#
_symmetry.space_group_name_H-M   'P 1'
#
loop_
_entity.id
_entity.type
_entity.pdbx_description
1 polymer ?
#
loop_
_entity_poly.entity_id
_entity_poly.type
_entity_poly.pdbx_seq_one_letter_code
_entity_poly.pdbx_strand_id
1 'polypeptide(L)'
;MKQARFLSIAAAIFLGVAALFAQGMHGHGPDGDFHHMLGFYADKLDLSGAQQDQIKAIWEKEKPALKPLMEQMHQNRTAMNTLASTGAFDEAKTRALATQNAQTMIELEVQHARIKSEMMQTLTADQKTKLQQLEAEHESSMKNHMPPPSAD
;
A
#
# COMPACT_ATOMS: atom_id res chain seq x y z
N MET A 1 29.10 20.18 -18.02
CA MET A 1 28.80 19.85 -16.62
C MET A 1 27.32 20.06 -16.36
N LYS A 2 26.44 19.12 -16.77
CA LYS A 2 24.99 19.13 -16.49
C LYS A 2 24.46 17.70 -16.58
N GLN A 3 24.92 16.82 -15.69
CA GLN A 3 24.47 15.44 -15.59
C GLN A 3 24.49 14.99 -14.12
N ALA A 4 23.69 15.59 -13.25
CA ALA A 4 23.56 15.10 -11.88
C ALA A 4 22.28 15.65 -11.18
N ARG A 5 21.10 15.45 -11.77
CA ARG A 5 19.84 15.83 -11.12
C ARG A 5 18.65 14.88 -11.35
N PHE A 6 18.90 13.64 -11.79
CA PHE A 6 17.80 12.67 -12.07
C PHE A 6 17.72 11.48 -11.10
N LEU A 7 18.41 11.50 -9.97
CA LEU A 7 18.48 10.32 -9.07
C LEU A 7 17.76 10.47 -7.74
N SER A 8 16.91 11.51 -7.53
CA SER A 8 16.28 11.72 -6.22
C SER A 8 14.74 11.70 -6.20
N ILE A 9 14.07 11.33 -7.29
CA ILE A 9 12.60 11.37 -7.37
C ILE A 9 11.95 9.98 -7.21
N ALA A 10 12.74 8.91 -7.21
CA ALA A 10 12.19 7.54 -7.16
C ALA A 10 11.74 7.06 -5.78
N ALA A 11 12.06 7.76 -4.71
CA ALA A 11 11.80 7.27 -3.35
C ALA A 11 10.47 7.73 -2.72
N ALA A 12 9.79 8.72 -3.29
CA ALA A 12 8.58 9.31 -2.69
C ALA A 12 7.25 8.65 -3.14
N ILE A 13 7.29 7.77 -4.14
CA ILE A 13 6.07 7.20 -4.77
C ILE A 13 5.48 6.04 -3.95
N PHE A 14 6.20 5.53 -2.95
CA PHE A 14 5.85 4.29 -2.24
C PHE A 14 4.78 4.42 -1.14
N LEU A 15 4.45 5.62 -0.67
CA LEU A 15 3.59 5.78 0.51
C LEU A 15 2.09 5.83 0.23
N GLY A 16 1.66 6.13 -1.00
CA GLY A 16 0.24 6.35 -1.30
C GLY A 16 -0.62 5.08 -1.31
N VAL A 17 -0.10 3.97 -1.82
CA VAL A 17 -0.88 2.72 -1.92
C VAL A 17 -0.84 1.93 -0.61
N ALA A 18 0.29 1.92 0.09
CA ALA A 18 0.42 1.25 1.39
C ALA A 18 -0.44 1.91 2.48
N ALA A 19 -0.61 3.24 2.45
CA ALA A 19 -1.44 3.96 3.42
C ALA A 19 -2.94 3.66 3.28
N LEU A 20 -3.44 3.38 2.07
CA LEU A 20 -4.82 2.98 1.84
C LEU A 20 -5.13 1.60 2.43
N PHE A 21 -4.18 0.66 2.41
CA PHE A 21 -4.35 -0.65 3.03
C PHE A 21 -4.17 -0.65 4.56
N ALA A 22 -3.42 0.30 5.12
CA ALA A 22 -3.18 0.36 6.56
C ALA A 22 -4.33 1.00 7.37
N GLN A 23 -5.17 1.82 6.75
CA GLN A 23 -6.25 2.55 7.45
C GLN A 23 -7.64 1.98 7.23
N GLY A 24 -7.84 1.02 6.34
CA GLY A 24 -9.16 0.61 5.82
C GLY A 24 -9.69 -0.74 6.26
N MET A 25 -9.32 -1.32 7.40
CA MET A 25 -9.95 -2.58 7.85
C MET A 25 -11.29 -2.34 8.55
N HIS A 26 -12.19 -1.58 7.93
CA HIS A 26 -13.59 -1.50 8.33
C HIS A 26 -14.44 -2.35 7.37
N GLY A 27 -14.56 -3.64 7.63
CA GLY A 27 -15.68 -4.47 7.21
C GLY A 27 -15.75 -4.94 5.75
N HIS A 28 -14.87 -4.51 4.86
CA HIS A 28 -14.79 -5.01 3.48
C HIS A 28 -13.49 -5.81 3.33
N GLY A 29 -13.61 -7.05 2.85
CA GLY A 29 -12.43 -7.87 2.57
C GLY A 29 -11.60 -7.29 1.40
N PRO A 30 -10.39 -7.86 1.12
CA PRO A 30 -9.46 -7.36 0.11
C PRO A 30 -10.08 -7.09 -1.27
N ASP A 31 -11.12 -7.83 -1.63
CA ASP A 31 -11.84 -7.68 -2.88
C ASP A 31 -12.72 -6.43 -2.91
N GLY A 32 -13.40 -6.11 -1.80
CA GLY A 32 -14.23 -4.92 -1.69
C GLY A 32 -13.39 -3.64 -1.82
N ASP A 33 -12.25 -3.61 -1.15
CA ASP A 33 -11.32 -2.50 -1.20
C ASP A 33 -10.72 -2.33 -2.60
N PHE A 34 -10.35 -3.45 -3.27
CA PHE A 34 -9.86 -3.42 -4.65
C PHE A 34 -10.89 -2.89 -5.63
N HIS A 35 -12.13 -3.35 -5.57
CA HIS A 35 -13.20 -2.90 -6.48
C HIS A 35 -13.52 -1.42 -6.29
N HIS A 36 -13.54 -0.94 -5.05
CA HIS A 36 -13.75 0.48 -4.76
C HIS A 36 -12.60 1.34 -5.31
N MET A 37 -11.36 0.92 -5.09
CA MET A 37 -10.17 1.57 -5.62
C MET A 37 -10.17 1.58 -7.15
N LEU A 38 -10.46 0.45 -7.80
CA LEU A 38 -10.51 0.35 -9.25
C LEU A 38 -11.57 1.30 -9.83
N GLY A 39 -12.77 1.37 -9.22
CA GLY A 39 -13.82 2.30 -9.64
C GLY A 39 -13.35 3.75 -9.57
N PHE A 40 -12.74 4.15 -8.46
CA PHE A 40 -12.20 5.49 -8.29
C PHE A 40 -11.16 5.86 -9.37
N TYR A 41 -10.18 4.98 -9.62
CA TYR A 41 -9.16 5.25 -10.63
C TYR A 41 -9.67 5.12 -12.06
N ALA A 42 -10.66 4.25 -12.30
CA ALA A 42 -11.29 4.14 -13.63
C ALA A 42 -11.90 5.46 -14.06
N ASP A 43 -12.62 6.12 -13.17
CA ASP A 43 -13.23 7.43 -13.44
C ASP A 43 -12.16 8.53 -13.56
N LYS A 44 -11.18 8.55 -12.66
CA LYS A 44 -10.16 9.61 -12.63
C LYS A 44 -9.17 9.55 -13.78
N LEU A 45 -8.86 8.36 -14.27
CA LEU A 45 -7.88 8.14 -15.34
C LEU A 45 -8.55 7.89 -16.71
N ASP A 46 -9.86 7.89 -16.78
CA ASP A 46 -10.63 7.55 -17.99
C ASP A 46 -10.22 6.18 -18.56
N LEU A 47 -10.16 5.15 -17.67
CA LEU A 47 -9.75 3.81 -18.08
C LEU A 47 -10.78 3.18 -19.01
N SER A 48 -10.33 2.66 -20.16
CA SER A 48 -11.19 1.88 -21.04
C SER A 48 -11.63 0.57 -20.37
N GLY A 49 -12.74 -0.03 -20.82
CA GLY A 49 -13.21 -1.32 -20.34
C GLY A 49 -12.12 -2.41 -20.43
N ALA A 50 -11.37 -2.43 -21.53
CA ALA A 50 -10.27 -3.37 -21.72
C ALA A 50 -9.14 -3.19 -20.68
N GLN A 51 -8.80 -1.95 -20.32
CA GLN A 51 -7.83 -1.67 -19.28
C GLN A 51 -8.33 -2.11 -17.89
N GLN A 52 -9.60 -1.84 -17.57
CA GLN A 52 -10.22 -2.28 -16.33
C GLN A 52 -10.20 -3.81 -16.21
N ASP A 53 -10.50 -4.53 -17.29
CA ASP A 53 -10.48 -6.00 -17.30
C ASP A 53 -9.05 -6.56 -17.16
N GLN A 54 -8.05 -5.91 -17.77
CA GLN A 54 -6.64 -6.25 -17.56
C GLN A 54 -6.22 -6.05 -16.10
N ILE A 55 -6.59 -4.93 -15.48
CA ILE A 55 -6.28 -4.63 -14.07
C ILE A 55 -6.95 -5.66 -13.13
N LYS A 56 -8.20 -6.04 -13.40
CA LYS A 56 -8.88 -7.12 -12.65
C LYS A 56 -8.15 -8.45 -12.80
N ALA A 57 -7.72 -8.80 -14.02
CA ALA A 57 -6.97 -10.03 -14.26
C ALA A 57 -5.62 -10.06 -13.51
N ILE A 58 -4.90 -8.93 -13.43
CA ILE A 58 -3.69 -8.79 -12.63
C ILE A 58 -4.01 -9.03 -11.14
N TRP A 59 -5.07 -8.41 -10.62
CA TRP A 59 -5.48 -8.60 -9.23
C TRP A 59 -5.80 -10.06 -8.90
N GLU A 60 -6.62 -10.71 -9.71
CA GLU A 60 -7.00 -12.12 -9.50
C GLU A 60 -5.79 -13.07 -9.56
N LYS A 61 -4.80 -12.75 -10.40
CA LYS A 61 -3.53 -13.49 -10.49
C LYS A 61 -2.69 -13.35 -9.22
N GLU A 62 -2.58 -12.14 -8.68
CA GLU A 62 -1.66 -11.81 -7.59
C GLU A 62 -2.27 -11.97 -6.18
N LYS A 63 -3.58 -11.84 -6.06
CA LYS A 63 -4.34 -11.98 -4.80
C LYS A 63 -4.02 -13.25 -3.98
N PRO A 64 -3.83 -14.45 -4.59
CA PRO A 64 -3.47 -15.64 -3.83
C PRO A 64 -2.14 -15.53 -3.08
N ALA A 65 -1.20 -14.71 -3.56
CA ALA A 65 0.07 -14.46 -2.87
C ALA A 65 -0.08 -13.48 -1.69
N LEU A 66 -1.01 -12.54 -1.78
CA LEU A 66 -1.27 -11.54 -0.73
C LEU A 66 -2.00 -12.13 0.48
N LYS A 67 -2.97 -13.01 0.24
CA LYS A 67 -3.86 -13.55 1.29
C LYS A 67 -3.11 -14.15 2.47
N PRO A 68 -2.15 -15.09 2.31
CA PRO A 68 -1.42 -15.67 3.44
C PRO A 68 -0.58 -14.63 4.20
N LEU A 69 -0.02 -13.63 3.52
CA LEU A 69 0.76 -12.57 4.15
C LEU A 69 -0.13 -11.67 5.02
N MET A 70 -1.30 -11.29 4.54
CA MET A 70 -2.27 -10.50 5.30
C MET A 70 -2.78 -11.28 6.52
N GLU A 71 -3.05 -12.57 6.38
CA GLU A 71 -3.47 -13.44 7.47
C GLU A 71 -2.36 -13.57 8.53
N GLN A 72 -1.11 -13.76 8.12
CA GLN A 72 0.04 -13.81 9.03
C GLN A 72 0.22 -12.48 9.77
N MET A 73 0.09 -11.35 9.10
CA MET A 73 0.16 -10.03 9.73
C MET A 73 -0.94 -9.85 10.77
N HIS A 74 -2.17 -10.30 10.48
CA HIS A 74 -3.28 -10.27 11.43
C HIS A 74 -3.00 -11.17 12.65
N GLN A 75 -2.52 -12.40 12.44
CA GLN A 75 -2.16 -13.33 13.52
C GLN A 75 -1.04 -12.74 14.41
N ASN A 76 0.00 -12.19 13.83
CA ASN A 76 1.11 -11.55 14.56
C ASN A 76 0.62 -10.37 15.39
N ARG A 77 -0.26 -9.54 14.83
CA ARG A 77 -0.87 -8.40 15.54
C ARG A 77 -1.71 -8.87 16.72
N THR A 78 -2.53 -9.91 16.52
CA THR A 78 -3.34 -10.51 17.58
C THR A 78 -2.47 -11.09 18.69
N ALA A 79 -1.39 -11.82 18.35
CA ALA A 79 -0.46 -12.36 19.30
C ALA A 79 0.25 -11.26 20.12
N MET A 80 0.65 -10.16 19.46
CA MET A 80 1.23 -8.99 20.10
C MET A 80 0.27 -8.35 21.12
N ASN A 81 -0.99 -8.14 20.69
CA ASN A 81 -2.02 -7.58 21.56
C ASN A 81 -2.30 -8.49 22.76
N THR A 82 -2.39 -9.80 22.55
CA THR A 82 -2.57 -10.78 23.61
C THR A 82 -1.40 -10.72 24.61
N LEU A 83 -0.16 -10.67 24.13
CA LEU A 83 1.01 -10.57 24.97
C LEU A 83 0.99 -9.29 25.83
N ALA A 84 0.62 -8.15 25.22
CA ALA A 84 0.51 -6.87 25.92
C ALA A 84 -0.61 -6.88 26.97
N SER A 85 -1.73 -7.54 26.70
CA SER A 85 -2.90 -7.58 27.60
C SER A 85 -2.71 -8.43 28.86
N THR A 86 -1.72 -9.31 28.88
CA THR A 86 -1.40 -10.13 30.09
C THR A 86 -0.79 -9.33 31.22
N GLY A 87 -0.33 -8.10 30.98
CA GLY A 87 0.39 -7.28 31.95
C GLY A 87 1.80 -7.78 32.27
N ALA A 88 2.23 -8.92 31.71
CA ALA A 88 3.57 -9.48 31.85
C ALA A 88 4.35 -9.20 30.55
N PHE A 89 5.20 -8.17 30.58
CA PHE A 89 6.04 -7.85 29.42
C PHE A 89 7.12 -8.89 29.23
N ASP A 90 7.16 -9.52 28.05
CA ASP A 90 8.19 -10.47 27.64
C ASP A 90 8.92 -9.88 26.42
N GLU A 91 10.09 -9.29 26.66
CA GLU A 91 10.86 -8.64 25.61
C GLU A 91 11.27 -9.61 24.50
N ALA A 92 11.67 -10.83 24.84
CA ALA A 92 12.13 -11.81 23.84
C ALA A 92 11.01 -12.20 22.89
N LYS A 93 9.81 -12.49 23.40
CA LYS A 93 8.63 -12.80 22.58
C LYS A 93 8.17 -11.60 21.78
N THR A 94 8.16 -10.41 22.39
CA THR A 94 7.78 -9.17 21.71
C THR A 94 8.71 -8.91 20.53
N ARG A 95 10.02 -9.05 20.72
CA ARG A 95 11.02 -8.86 19.68
C ARG A 95 10.88 -9.89 18.56
N ALA A 96 10.65 -11.17 18.90
CA ALA A 96 10.42 -12.22 17.89
C ALA A 96 9.19 -11.94 17.03
N LEU A 97 8.05 -11.58 17.64
CA LEU A 97 6.83 -11.21 16.91
C LEU A 97 7.01 -9.96 16.06
N ALA A 98 7.71 -8.94 16.56
CA ALA A 98 8.01 -7.72 15.80
C ALA A 98 8.89 -8.03 14.59
N THR A 99 9.90 -8.89 14.74
CA THR A 99 10.76 -9.32 13.62
C THR A 99 9.96 -10.07 12.57
N GLN A 100 9.11 -11.02 12.98
CA GLN A 100 8.24 -11.76 12.06
C GLN A 100 7.27 -10.82 11.33
N ASN A 101 6.69 -9.85 12.05
CA ASN A 101 5.81 -8.86 11.44
C ASN A 101 6.55 -7.98 10.41
N ALA A 102 7.78 -7.56 10.72
CA ALA A 102 8.60 -6.79 9.78
C ALA A 102 8.93 -7.59 8.50
N GLN A 103 9.24 -8.87 8.62
CA GLN A 103 9.46 -9.75 7.47
C GLN A 103 8.21 -9.88 6.61
N THR A 104 7.04 -10.10 7.23
CA THR A 104 5.76 -10.16 6.52
C THR A 104 5.45 -8.84 5.80
N MET A 105 5.73 -7.70 6.43
CA MET A 105 5.56 -6.38 5.80
C MET A 105 6.47 -6.20 4.58
N ILE A 106 7.74 -6.65 4.67
CA ILE A 106 8.66 -6.59 3.53
C ILE A 106 8.10 -7.38 2.33
N GLU A 107 7.61 -8.59 2.56
CA GLU A 107 7.02 -9.41 1.49
C GLU A 107 5.74 -8.76 0.91
N LEU A 108 4.90 -8.18 1.75
CA LEU A 108 3.73 -7.42 1.29
C LEU A 108 4.13 -6.24 0.40
N GLU A 109 5.13 -5.46 0.81
CA GLU A 109 5.63 -4.32 0.00
C GLU A 109 6.19 -4.78 -1.34
N VAL A 110 6.92 -5.89 -1.39
CA VAL A 110 7.43 -6.48 -2.64
C VAL A 110 6.28 -6.90 -3.56
N GLN A 111 5.23 -7.54 -3.02
CA GLN A 111 4.05 -7.92 -3.80
C GLN A 111 3.27 -6.69 -4.29
N HIS A 112 3.05 -5.69 -3.44
CA HIS A 112 2.41 -4.43 -3.84
C HIS A 112 3.16 -3.72 -4.96
N ALA A 113 4.51 -3.64 -4.87
CA ALA A 113 5.34 -3.05 -5.90
C ALA A 113 5.23 -3.80 -7.23
N ARG A 114 5.15 -5.13 -7.20
CA ARG A 114 4.94 -5.98 -8.38
C ARG A 114 3.60 -5.69 -9.03
N ILE A 115 2.52 -5.75 -8.24
CA ILE A 115 1.14 -5.49 -8.70
C ILE A 115 1.06 -4.09 -9.32
N LYS A 116 1.57 -3.07 -8.61
CA LYS A 116 1.61 -1.69 -9.12
C LYS A 116 2.37 -1.62 -10.45
N SER A 117 3.52 -2.27 -10.56
CA SER A 117 4.31 -2.29 -11.80
C SER A 117 3.54 -2.93 -12.97
N GLU A 118 2.86 -4.05 -12.75
CA GLU A 118 2.03 -4.70 -13.77
C GLU A 118 0.85 -3.82 -14.19
N MET A 119 0.14 -3.22 -13.23
CA MET A 119 -0.96 -2.28 -13.51
C MET A 119 -0.49 -1.04 -14.28
N MET A 120 0.67 -0.48 -13.93
CA MET A 120 1.26 0.65 -14.65
C MET A 120 1.56 0.33 -16.12
N GLN A 121 1.80 -0.92 -16.48
CA GLN A 121 2.02 -1.32 -17.89
C GLN A 121 0.75 -1.26 -18.72
N THR A 122 -0.44 -1.31 -18.10
CA THR A 122 -1.73 -1.19 -18.80
C THR A 122 -2.09 0.26 -19.15
N LEU A 123 -1.42 1.24 -18.52
CA LEU A 123 -1.73 2.67 -18.66
C LEU A 123 -0.98 3.31 -19.82
N THR A 124 -1.64 4.26 -20.49
CA THR A 124 -1.01 5.15 -21.46
C THR A 124 -0.07 6.15 -20.78
N ALA A 125 0.76 6.87 -21.56
CA ALA A 125 1.65 7.91 -21.03
C ALA A 125 0.87 9.03 -20.33
N ASP A 126 -0.24 9.47 -20.90
CA ASP A 126 -1.08 10.53 -20.34
C ASP A 126 -1.76 10.07 -19.04
N GLN A 127 -2.26 8.84 -18.97
CA GLN A 127 -2.83 8.26 -17.78
C GLN A 127 -1.80 8.12 -16.65
N LYS A 128 -0.56 7.75 -16.98
CA LYS A 128 0.55 7.73 -16.00
C LYS A 128 0.84 9.10 -15.41
N THR A 129 0.86 10.12 -16.27
CA THR A 129 1.06 11.51 -15.82
C THR A 129 -0.08 11.97 -14.92
N LYS A 130 -1.33 11.67 -15.30
CA LYS A 130 -2.52 12.01 -14.51
C LYS A 130 -2.53 11.29 -13.15
N LEU A 131 -2.12 10.01 -13.12
CA LEU A 131 -1.97 9.26 -11.87
C LEU A 131 -0.93 9.89 -10.93
N GLN A 132 0.23 10.28 -11.46
CA GLN A 132 1.26 10.96 -10.67
C GLN A 132 0.76 12.28 -10.07
N GLN A 133 -0.05 13.04 -10.79
CA GLN A 133 -0.68 14.27 -10.29
C GLN A 133 -1.64 13.97 -9.13
N LEU A 134 -2.52 12.96 -9.28
CA LEU A 134 -3.43 12.54 -8.22
C LEU A 134 -2.70 12.06 -6.96
N GLU A 135 -1.62 11.31 -7.13
CA GLU A 135 -0.78 10.86 -6.00
C GLU A 135 -0.13 12.06 -5.28
N ALA A 136 0.39 13.04 -6.01
CA ALA A 136 0.99 14.24 -5.45
C ALA A 136 -0.02 15.14 -4.72
N GLU A 137 -1.23 15.28 -5.26
CA GLU A 137 -2.33 16.00 -4.62
C GLU A 137 -2.75 15.34 -3.30
N HIS A 138 -2.86 14.01 -3.30
CA HIS A 138 -3.19 13.24 -2.10
C HIS A 138 -2.09 13.40 -1.02
N GLU A 139 -0.82 13.29 -1.40
CA GLU A 139 0.31 13.48 -0.47
C GLU A 139 0.32 14.89 0.13
N SER A 140 0.07 15.91 -0.69
CA SER A 140 0.01 17.29 -0.22
C SER A 140 -1.15 17.52 0.75
N SER A 141 -2.30 16.93 0.48
CA SER A 141 -3.48 16.97 1.35
C SER A 141 -3.18 16.32 2.71
N MET A 142 -2.53 15.17 2.73
CA MET A 142 -2.15 14.50 3.98
C MET A 142 -1.17 15.32 4.81
N LYS A 143 -0.17 15.95 4.18
CA LYS A 143 0.79 16.83 4.88
C LYS A 143 0.11 18.05 5.52
N ASN A 144 -0.90 18.60 4.86
CA ASN A 144 -1.63 19.77 5.38
C ASN A 144 -2.57 19.42 6.56
N HIS A 145 -2.93 18.15 6.75
CA HIS A 145 -3.74 17.69 7.87
C HIS A 145 -2.92 17.15 9.05
N MET A 146 -1.60 17.09 8.90
CA MET A 146 -0.71 16.67 9.98
C MET A 146 -0.47 17.87 10.91
N PRO A 147 -0.76 17.78 12.22
CA PRO A 147 -0.45 18.87 13.14
C PRO A 147 1.07 19.15 13.12
N PRO A 148 1.49 20.40 13.23
CA PRO A 148 2.91 20.73 13.30
C PRO A 148 3.56 19.98 14.47
N PRO A 149 4.82 19.54 14.35
CA PRO A 149 5.55 18.95 15.46
C PRO A 149 5.53 19.94 16.63
N SER A 150 5.11 19.46 17.81
CA SER A 150 5.16 20.25 19.03
C SER A 150 6.60 20.75 19.23
N ALA A 151 6.78 22.06 19.22
CA ALA A 151 8.05 22.68 19.58
C ALA A 151 8.18 22.58 21.10
N ASP A 152 8.88 21.58 21.60
CA ASP A 152 9.41 21.50 22.96
C ASP A 152 10.88 21.93 22.95
#